data_48a1fd6923be625261dd39892baadc18
#
_entry.id   48a1fd6923be625261dd39892baadc18
#
_cell.length_a   1.000
_cell.length_b   1.000
_cell.length_c   1.000
_cell.angle_alpha   90.00
_cell.angle_beta   90.00
_cell.angle_gamma   90.00
#
_symmetry.space_group_name_H-M   'P 1'
#
loop_
_entity.id
_entity.type
_entity.pdbx_description
1 polymer ?
#
loop_
_entity_poly.entity_id
_entity_poly.type
_entity_poly.pdbx_seq_one_letter_code
_entity_poly.pdbx_strand_id
1 'polypeptide(L)'
;MLVVKKFGGSSVADKERIFNVARRCAEEYQMGNDVIVVLSAMGDTTDELLEKAAEINPYPSKRELDMLLTTGEQASVALMAMALQFLNVPAISLNAFQVKMHSTARNGNARFKRVDTDRITHELENRKIVIVTGFQGVNHYGDYTTLGRGGSDTTAVALAAAMHADKCEIYTDVDGVYTADPRVVPNARKIEEITYDEMLELATSGAKVLHNRSVE
;
A
#
# COMPACT_ATOMS: atom_id res chain seq x y z
N MET A 1 -19.96 5.80 -1.24
CA MET A 1 -18.69 6.38 -0.75
C MET A 1 -17.52 5.72 -1.49
N LEU A 2 -16.43 6.43 -1.66
CA LEU A 2 -15.16 5.86 -2.13
C LEU A 2 -14.25 5.61 -0.94
N VAL A 3 -13.84 4.35 -0.75
CA VAL A 3 -12.99 3.94 0.37
C VAL A 3 -11.67 3.37 -0.16
N VAL A 4 -10.56 3.90 0.32
CA VAL A 4 -9.22 3.34 0.08
C VAL A 4 -8.83 2.50 1.29
N LYS A 5 -8.47 1.23 1.07
CA LYS A 5 -8.04 0.30 2.13
C LYS A 5 -6.62 -0.18 1.85
N LYS A 6 -5.70 0.00 2.80
CA LYS A 6 -4.33 -0.51 2.68
C LYS A 6 -4.12 -1.66 3.63
N PHE A 7 -3.52 -2.74 3.14
CA PHE A 7 -3.11 -3.88 3.96
C PHE A 7 -1.61 -4.13 3.82
N GLY A 8 -0.93 -4.34 4.94
CA GLY A 8 0.48 -4.68 5.01
C GLY A 8 0.77 -6.12 4.61
N GLY A 9 2.05 -6.46 4.42
CA GLY A 9 2.49 -7.79 4.01
C GLY A 9 2.04 -8.90 4.96
N SER A 10 2.08 -8.67 6.26
CA SER A 10 1.59 -9.61 7.26
C SER A 10 0.09 -9.94 7.12
N SER A 11 -0.72 -8.97 6.63
CA SER A 11 -2.15 -9.18 6.40
C SER A 11 -2.48 -10.03 5.18
N VAL A 12 -1.54 -10.25 4.29
CA VAL A 12 -1.68 -11.02 3.04
C VAL A 12 -0.62 -12.12 2.90
N ALA A 13 0.01 -12.52 4.00
CA ALA A 13 1.16 -13.42 4.00
C ALA A 13 0.87 -14.83 3.48
N ASP A 14 -0.37 -15.29 3.57
CA ASP A 14 -0.80 -16.62 3.18
C ASP A 14 -2.23 -16.61 2.60
N LYS A 15 -2.66 -17.79 2.11
CA LYS A 15 -3.98 -18.00 1.52
C LYS A 15 -5.12 -17.59 2.46
N GLU A 16 -5.05 -17.96 3.73
CA GLU A 16 -6.12 -17.70 4.70
C GLU A 16 -6.26 -16.19 4.94
N ARG A 17 -5.16 -15.49 5.10
CA ARG A 17 -5.10 -14.04 5.30
C ARG A 17 -5.58 -13.29 4.06
N ILE A 18 -5.20 -13.72 2.85
CA ILE A 18 -5.72 -13.16 1.60
C ILE A 18 -7.24 -13.25 1.57
N PHE A 19 -7.83 -14.43 1.89
CA PHE A 19 -9.28 -14.58 1.93
C PHE A 19 -9.95 -13.76 3.05
N ASN A 20 -9.29 -13.56 4.19
CA ASN A 20 -9.80 -12.67 5.25
C ASN A 20 -9.88 -11.22 4.79
N VAL A 21 -8.83 -10.74 4.12
CA VAL A 21 -8.81 -9.39 3.52
C VAL A 21 -9.86 -9.29 2.38
N ALA A 22 -9.93 -10.30 1.51
CA ALA A 22 -10.91 -10.32 0.41
C ALA A 22 -12.35 -10.22 0.92
N ARG A 23 -12.71 -10.94 1.99
CA ARG A 23 -14.06 -10.85 2.59
C ARG A 23 -14.36 -9.44 3.11
N ARG A 24 -13.42 -8.79 3.81
CA ARG A 24 -13.57 -7.40 4.28
C ARG A 24 -13.79 -6.42 3.12
N CYS A 25 -13.07 -6.60 2.03
CA CYS A 25 -13.25 -5.78 0.83
C CYS A 25 -14.59 -6.06 0.14
N ALA A 26 -15.01 -7.33 0.10
CA ALA A 26 -16.28 -7.75 -0.46
C ALA A 26 -17.47 -7.19 0.35
N GLU A 27 -17.40 -7.19 1.67
CA GLU A 27 -18.42 -6.60 2.55
C GLU A 27 -18.59 -5.10 2.26
N GLU A 28 -17.49 -4.36 2.16
CA GLU A 28 -17.53 -2.93 1.82
C GLU A 28 -18.17 -2.68 0.45
N TYR A 29 -17.79 -3.48 -0.55
CA TYR A 29 -18.36 -3.41 -1.89
C TYR A 29 -19.87 -3.74 -1.91
N GLN A 30 -20.30 -4.75 -1.12
CA GLN A 30 -21.71 -5.14 -1.02
C GLN A 30 -22.58 -4.07 -0.35
N MET A 31 -22.00 -3.22 0.51
CA MET A 31 -22.68 -2.03 1.06
C MET A 31 -22.89 -0.92 0.00
N GLY A 32 -22.46 -1.13 -1.25
CA GLY A 32 -22.62 -0.20 -2.35
C GLY A 32 -21.46 0.82 -2.47
N ASN A 33 -20.41 0.68 -1.69
CA ASN A 33 -19.23 1.55 -1.75
C ASN A 33 -18.32 1.19 -2.92
N ASP A 34 -17.59 2.18 -3.43
CA ASP A 34 -16.47 1.95 -4.33
C ASP A 34 -15.22 1.70 -3.51
N VAL A 35 -14.41 0.70 -3.91
CA VAL A 35 -13.29 0.23 -3.10
C VAL A 35 -12.01 0.21 -3.90
N ILE A 36 -10.99 0.91 -3.41
CA ILE A 36 -9.61 0.79 -3.86
C ILE A 36 -8.82 0.08 -2.75
N VAL A 37 -8.07 -0.96 -3.12
CA VAL A 37 -7.25 -1.72 -2.19
C VAL A 37 -5.78 -1.54 -2.54
N VAL A 38 -4.95 -1.17 -1.58
CA VAL A 38 -3.49 -1.07 -1.74
C VAL A 38 -2.82 -2.18 -0.95
N LEU A 39 -1.98 -2.97 -1.62
CA LEU A 39 -1.30 -4.10 -0.99
C LEU A 39 0.22 -3.93 -1.02
N SER A 40 0.85 -4.35 0.07
CA SER A 40 2.28 -4.64 0.12
C SER A 40 2.57 -6.04 -0.45
N ALA A 41 3.85 -6.35 -0.68
CA ALA A 41 4.28 -7.72 -0.93
C ALA A 41 3.87 -8.65 0.21
N MET A 42 3.68 -9.94 -0.09
CA MET A 42 3.22 -10.95 0.89
C MET A 42 4.32 -11.27 1.91
N GLY A 43 3.99 -11.24 3.20
CA GLY A 43 4.90 -11.67 4.27
C GLY A 43 6.31 -11.08 4.12
N ASP A 44 7.29 -11.95 4.03
CA ASP A 44 8.72 -11.63 3.95
C ASP A 44 9.25 -11.59 2.50
N THR A 45 8.38 -11.60 1.47
CA THR A 45 8.77 -11.65 0.05
C THR A 45 9.79 -10.57 -0.35
N THR A 46 9.67 -9.36 0.20
CA THR A 46 10.62 -8.29 -0.10
C THR A 46 12.03 -8.63 0.40
N ASP A 47 12.16 -9.19 1.59
CA ASP A 47 13.44 -9.59 2.18
C ASP A 47 14.01 -10.80 1.42
N GLU A 48 13.19 -11.78 1.05
CA GLU A 48 13.61 -12.91 0.21
C GLU A 48 14.14 -12.48 -1.16
N LEU A 49 13.52 -11.47 -1.79
CA LEU A 49 13.97 -10.92 -3.06
C LEU A 49 15.30 -10.16 -2.90
N LEU A 50 15.50 -9.46 -1.79
CA LEU A 50 16.77 -8.79 -1.48
C LEU A 50 17.89 -9.82 -1.25
N GLU A 51 17.63 -10.91 -0.54
CA GLU A 51 18.58 -12.01 -0.33
C GLU A 51 18.98 -12.64 -1.66
N LYS A 52 18.01 -12.99 -2.52
CA LYS A 52 18.28 -13.53 -3.88
C LYS A 52 19.08 -12.57 -4.73
N ALA A 53 18.82 -11.28 -4.65
CA ALA A 53 19.61 -10.29 -5.37
C ALA A 53 21.06 -10.26 -4.89
N ALA A 54 21.28 -10.32 -3.57
CA ALA A 54 22.60 -10.30 -2.95
C ALA A 54 23.42 -11.57 -3.28
N GLU A 55 22.77 -12.74 -3.40
CA GLU A 55 23.41 -13.99 -3.84
C GLU A 55 23.96 -13.89 -5.27
N ILE A 56 23.26 -13.20 -6.16
CA ILE A 56 23.67 -13.00 -7.57
C ILE A 56 24.71 -11.89 -7.69
N ASN A 57 24.47 -10.76 -7.03
CA ASN A 57 25.35 -9.59 -7.04
C ASN A 57 25.27 -8.86 -5.70
N PRO A 58 26.33 -8.85 -4.88
CA PRO A 58 26.36 -8.13 -3.61
C PRO A 58 26.18 -6.61 -3.73
N TYR A 59 26.38 -6.06 -4.92
CA TYR A 59 26.29 -4.61 -5.20
C TYR A 59 25.40 -4.35 -6.43
N PRO A 60 24.13 -4.75 -6.42
CA PRO A 60 23.26 -4.56 -7.58
C PRO A 60 22.95 -3.07 -7.76
N SER A 61 22.69 -2.67 -9.00
CA SER A 61 22.21 -1.31 -9.23
C SER A 61 20.81 -1.14 -8.59
N LYS A 62 20.54 0.04 -8.06
CA LYS A 62 19.23 0.34 -7.44
C LYS A 62 18.08 0.23 -8.44
N ARG A 63 18.35 0.49 -9.72
CA ARG A 63 17.36 0.34 -10.79
C ARG A 63 16.93 -1.11 -10.93
N GLU A 64 17.87 -2.05 -10.96
CA GLU A 64 17.55 -3.49 -11.07
C GLU A 64 16.92 -4.04 -9.78
N LEU A 65 17.33 -3.53 -8.61
CA LEU A 65 16.64 -3.84 -7.36
C LEU A 65 15.18 -3.39 -7.37
N ASP A 66 14.90 -2.16 -7.81
CA ASP A 66 13.53 -1.67 -7.91
C ASP A 66 12.70 -2.55 -8.87
N MET A 67 13.27 -2.93 -10.00
CA MET A 67 12.64 -3.83 -10.98
C MET A 67 12.29 -5.19 -10.34
N LEU A 68 13.21 -5.76 -9.56
CA LEU A 68 13.01 -7.02 -8.87
C LEU A 68 11.97 -6.89 -7.75
N LEU A 69 12.12 -5.92 -6.86
CA LEU A 69 11.28 -5.77 -5.67
C LEU A 69 9.82 -5.51 -6.02
N THR A 70 9.55 -4.77 -7.09
CA THR A 70 8.16 -4.48 -7.53
C THR A 70 7.37 -5.71 -7.97
N THR A 71 8.02 -6.86 -8.19
CA THR A 71 7.34 -8.13 -8.50
C THR A 71 6.57 -8.67 -7.31
N GLY A 72 7.00 -8.38 -6.06
CA GLY A 72 6.35 -8.82 -4.84
C GLY A 72 4.92 -8.30 -4.72
N GLU A 73 4.72 -7.00 -4.89
CA GLU A 73 3.38 -6.39 -4.86
C GLU A 73 2.53 -6.82 -6.04
N GLN A 74 3.13 -7.05 -7.21
CA GLN A 74 2.39 -7.54 -8.38
C GLN A 74 1.81 -8.93 -8.12
N ALA A 75 2.55 -9.81 -7.46
CA ALA A 75 2.03 -11.11 -7.02
C ALA A 75 0.86 -10.96 -6.03
N SER A 76 1.01 -10.12 -5.01
CA SER A 76 -0.03 -9.87 -4.00
C SER A 76 -1.34 -9.39 -4.61
N VAL A 77 -1.30 -8.36 -5.47
CA VAL A 77 -2.52 -7.78 -6.04
C VAL A 77 -3.22 -8.74 -6.99
N ALA A 78 -2.44 -9.55 -7.75
CA ALA A 78 -3.00 -10.55 -8.65
C ALA A 78 -3.72 -11.66 -7.87
N LEU A 79 -3.10 -12.19 -6.82
CA LEU A 79 -3.71 -13.20 -5.94
C LEU A 79 -4.96 -12.67 -5.22
N MET A 80 -4.95 -11.43 -4.77
CA MET A 80 -6.12 -10.78 -4.17
C MET A 80 -7.26 -10.63 -5.17
N ALA A 81 -6.98 -10.24 -6.41
CA ALA A 81 -7.99 -10.17 -7.47
C ALA A 81 -8.63 -11.54 -7.72
N MET A 82 -7.82 -12.60 -7.81
CA MET A 82 -8.31 -13.98 -7.93
C MET A 82 -9.17 -14.41 -6.75
N ALA A 83 -8.79 -14.04 -5.52
CA ALA A 83 -9.57 -14.35 -4.31
C ALA A 83 -10.93 -13.65 -4.31
N LEU A 84 -11.00 -12.37 -4.70
CA LEU A 84 -12.26 -11.63 -4.84
C LEU A 84 -13.14 -12.22 -5.93
N GLN A 85 -12.57 -12.57 -7.08
CA GLN A 85 -13.29 -13.23 -8.18
C GLN A 85 -13.84 -14.59 -7.74
N PHE A 86 -13.10 -15.36 -6.95
CA PHE A 86 -13.60 -16.62 -6.35
C PHE A 86 -14.81 -16.39 -5.43
N LEU A 87 -14.87 -15.22 -4.77
CA LEU A 87 -16.02 -14.79 -3.96
C LEU A 87 -17.15 -14.16 -4.80
N ASN A 88 -17.09 -14.25 -6.12
CA ASN A 88 -18.03 -13.64 -7.08
C ASN A 88 -18.08 -12.09 -6.97
N VAL A 89 -16.99 -11.46 -6.59
CA VAL A 89 -16.84 -10.00 -6.54
C VAL A 89 -15.98 -9.55 -7.70
N PRO A 90 -16.49 -8.68 -8.61
CA PRO A 90 -15.70 -8.15 -9.70
C PRO A 90 -14.49 -7.37 -9.18
N ALA A 91 -13.29 -7.72 -9.64
CA ALA A 91 -12.05 -7.12 -9.18
C ALA A 91 -11.00 -7.08 -10.29
N ILE A 92 -10.12 -6.09 -10.23
CA ILE A 92 -8.98 -5.94 -11.13
C ILE A 92 -7.74 -5.51 -10.37
N SER A 93 -6.60 -6.14 -10.69
CA SER A 93 -5.29 -5.77 -10.17
C SER A 93 -4.57 -4.83 -11.15
N LEU A 94 -3.99 -3.77 -10.62
CA LEU A 94 -3.22 -2.78 -11.39
C LEU A 94 -1.88 -2.51 -10.70
N ASN A 95 -0.82 -2.40 -11.50
CA ASN A 95 0.48 -1.96 -10.99
C ASN A 95 0.70 -0.45 -11.22
N ALA A 96 1.79 0.09 -10.69
CA ALA A 96 2.10 1.51 -10.78
C ALA A 96 2.20 2.03 -12.22
N PHE A 97 2.62 1.19 -13.17
CA PHE A 97 2.70 1.56 -14.59
C PHE A 97 1.30 1.72 -15.20
N GLN A 98 0.38 0.80 -14.88
CA GLN A 98 -0.98 0.81 -15.41
C GLN A 98 -1.84 1.96 -14.89
N VAL A 99 -1.59 2.41 -13.64
CA VAL A 99 -2.24 3.58 -13.05
C VAL A 99 -1.42 4.85 -13.17
N LYS A 100 -0.26 4.80 -13.86
CA LYS A 100 0.64 5.93 -14.10
C LYS A 100 0.97 6.70 -12.82
N MET A 101 1.48 6.01 -11.82
CA MET A 101 1.94 6.61 -10.57
C MET A 101 3.30 7.26 -10.78
N HIS A 102 3.31 8.49 -11.29
CA HIS A 102 4.53 9.21 -11.64
C HIS A 102 5.37 9.54 -10.42
N SER A 103 6.65 9.21 -10.48
CA SER A 103 7.62 9.41 -9.42
C SER A 103 8.87 10.16 -9.87
N THR A 104 9.70 10.53 -8.92
CA THR A 104 11.08 10.96 -9.19
C THR A 104 11.91 9.77 -9.67
N ALA A 105 13.03 10.03 -10.37
CA ALA A 105 13.94 8.99 -10.86
C ALA A 105 14.92 8.46 -9.78
N ARG A 106 14.66 8.72 -8.50
CA ARG A 106 15.51 8.28 -7.39
C ARG A 106 15.14 6.86 -6.96
N ASN A 107 15.79 5.86 -7.56
CA ASN A 107 15.59 4.47 -7.22
C ASN A 107 15.83 4.16 -5.72
N GLY A 108 15.02 3.28 -5.15
CA GLY A 108 15.03 2.88 -3.74
C GLY A 108 14.43 3.88 -2.76
N ASN A 109 14.16 5.12 -3.19
CA ASN A 109 13.62 6.18 -2.34
C ASN A 109 12.94 7.28 -3.16
N ALA A 110 12.10 6.88 -4.11
CA ALA A 110 11.36 7.79 -4.97
C ALA A 110 10.26 8.55 -4.20
N ARG A 111 9.78 9.64 -4.77
CA ARG A 111 8.63 10.40 -4.29
C ARG A 111 7.61 10.51 -5.41
N PHE A 112 6.33 10.42 -5.08
CA PHE A 112 5.27 10.71 -6.04
C PHE A 112 5.31 12.16 -6.50
N LYS A 113 5.02 12.34 -7.76
CA LYS A 113 4.82 13.66 -8.39
C LYS A 113 3.37 13.86 -8.78
N ARG A 114 2.74 12.81 -9.30
CA ARG A 114 1.35 12.81 -9.78
C ARG A 114 0.84 11.38 -9.87
N VAL A 115 -0.42 11.19 -9.60
CA VAL A 115 -1.18 9.97 -9.85
C VAL A 115 -2.20 10.28 -10.95
N ASP A 116 -2.28 9.42 -11.97
CA ASP A 116 -3.32 9.50 -12.99
C ASP A 116 -4.53 8.69 -12.51
N THR A 117 -5.70 9.31 -12.49
CA THR A 117 -6.91 8.70 -11.95
C THR A 117 -7.81 8.03 -12.98
N ASP A 118 -7.60 8.27 -14.27
CA ASP A 118 -8.51 7.86 -15.35
C ASP A 118 -8.75 6.35 -15.36
N ARG A 119 -7.67 5.55 -15.25
CA ARG A 119 -7.81 4.10 -15.27
C ARG A 119 -8.57 3.57 -14.06
N ILE A 120 -8.30 4.11 -12.89
CA ILE A 120 -8.97 3.70 -11.64
C ILE A 120 -10.46 4.08 -11.72
N THR A 121 -10.77 5.31 -12.11
CA THR A 121 -12.14 5.81 -12.28
C THR A 121 -12.91 4.92 -13.25
N HIS A 122 -12.36 4.60 -14.41
CA HIS A 122 -12.99 3.73 -15.39
C HIS A 122 -13.35 2.34 -14.80
N GLU A 123 -12.45 1.73 -14.02
CA GLU A 123 -12.72 0.40 -13.43
C GLU A 123 -13.74 0.47 -12.28
N LEU A 124 -13.75 1.56 -11.49
CA LEU A 124 -14.76 1.80 -10.46
C LEU A 124 -16.15 2.03 -11.08
N GLU A 125 -16.26 2.79 -12.17
CA GLU A 125 -17.49 2.98 -12.93
C GLU A 125 -18.06 1.66 -13.46
N ASN A 126 -17.19 0.71 -13.80
CA ASN A 126 -17.56 -0.66 -14.17
C ASN A 126 -17.81 -1.56 -12.94
N ARG A 127 -18.02 -0.97 -11.76
CA ARG A 127 -18.31 -1.66 -10.51
C ARG A 127 -17.33 -2.77 -10.18
N LYS A 128 -16.02 -2.52 -10.32
CA LYS A 128 -14.96 -3.43 -9.87
C LYS A 128 -14.27 -2.88 -8.62
N ILE A 129 -13.86 -3.76 -7.74
CA ILE A 129 -12.84 -3.44 -6.74
C ILE A 129 -11.51 -3.28 -7.47
N VAL A 130 -10.83 -2.14 -7.28
CA VAL A 130 -9.54 -1.86 -7.89
C VAL A 130 -8.43 -2.12 -6.89
N ILE A 131 -7.53 -3.06 -7.21
CA ILE A 131 -6.43 -3.44 -6.33
C ILE A 131 -5.14 -2.90 -6.93
N VAL A 132 -4.44 -2.05 -6.21
CA VAL A 132 -3.24 -1.34 -6.68
C VAL A 132 -2.03 -1.79 -5.88
N THR A 133 -0.92 -2.01 -6.59
CA THR A 133 0.36 -2.26 -5.93
C THR A 133 0.80 -1.07 -5.10
N GLY A 134 1.10 -1.29 -3.83
CA GLY A 134 1.78 -0.31 -3.00
C GLY A 134 3.26 -0.18 -3.31
N PHE A 135 3.97 0.71 -2.63
CA PHE A 135 5.43 0.81 -2.60
C PHE A 135 6.11 1.28 -3.90
N GLN A 136 5.44 1.28 -5.04
CA GLN A 136 6.06 1.48 -6.35
C GLN A 136 5.53 2.72 -7.10
N GLY A 137 6.39 3.29 -7.93
CA GLY A 137 6.07 4.35 -8.88
C GLY A 137 6.76 4.12 -10.22
N VAL A 138 6.54 5.01 -11.17
CA VAL A 138 7.16 4.99 -12.49
C VAL A 138 7.80 6.34 -12.77
N ASN A 139 9.08 6.34 -13.12
CA ASN A 139 9.80 7.56 -13.44
C ASN A 139 9.56 8.00 -14.91
N HIS A 140 10.14 9.13 -15.31
CA HIS A 140 9.97 9.69 -16.64
C HIS A 140 10.65 8.88 -17.76
N TYR A 141 11.50 7.91 -17.42
CA TYR A 141 12.07 6.95 -18.38
C TYR A 141 11.18 5.72 -18.59
N GLY A 142 10.10 5.56 -17.81
CA GLY A 142 9.27 4.37 -17.79
C GLY A 142 9.81 3.25 -16.90
N ASP A 143 10.85 3.52 -16.08
CA ASP A 143 11.35 2.54 -15.12
C ASP A 143 10.51 2.52 -13.85
N TYR A 144 10.36 1.34 -13.27
CA TYR A 144 9.84 1.20 -11.91
C TYR A 144 10.79 1.82 -10.89
N THR A 145 10.22 2.40 -9.86
CA THR A 145 10.91 2.94 -8.71
C THR A 145 10.23 2.46 -7.43
N THR A 146 10.97 2.31 -6.35
CA THR A 146 10.40 2.03 -5.03
C THR A 146 10.46 3.27 -4.14
N LEU A 147 9.46 3.39 -3.24
CA LEU A 147 9.30 4.57 -2.37
C LEU A 147 10.09 4.47 -1.07
N GLY A 148 10.65 3.30 -0.77
CA GLY A 148 11.29 3.03 0.52
C GLY A 148 10.29 2.67 1.63
N ARG A 149 10.72 2.76 2.88
CA ARG A 149 9.91 2.40 4.06
C ARG A 149 8.60 3.19 4.12
N GLY A 150 7.51 2.52 4.48
CA GLY A 150 6.17 3.12 4.51
C GLY A 150 5.59 3.42 3.12
N GLY A 151 6.21 2.89 2.07
CA GLY A 151 5.83 3.19 0.68
C GLY A 151 4.40 2.80 0.34
N SER A 152 3.88 1.68 0.88
CA SER A 152 2.48 1.28 0.63
C SER A 152 1.48 2.19 1.35
N ASP A 153 1.80 2.71 2.53
CA ASP A 153 0.98 3.70 3.23
C ASP A 153 0.96 5.01 2.43
N THR A 154 2.14 5.47 1.97
CA THR A 154 2.27 6.64 1.09
C THR A 154 1.46 6.45 -0.20
N THR A 155 1.45 5.23 -0.79
CA THR A 155 0.64 4.92 -1.97
C THR A 155 -0.86 5.07 -1.67
N ALA A 156 -1.33 4.52 -0.54
CA ALA A 156 -2.75 4.58 -0.17
C ALA A 156 -3.22 6.02 0.05
N VAL A 157 -2.43 6.82 0.76
CA VAL A 157 -2.76 8.24 1.00
C VAL A 157 -2.73 9.05 -0.30
N ALA A 158 -1.71 8.83 -1.14
CA ALA A 158 -1.63 9.53 -2.44
C ALA A 158 -2.82 9.18 -3.36
N LEU A 159 -3.26 7.91 -3.38
CA LEU A 159 -4.46 7.50 -4.11
C LEU A 159 -5.72 8.10 -3.50
N ALA A 160 -5.87 8.07 -2.18
CA ALA A 160 -7.03 8.65 -1.51
C ALA A 160 -7.15 10.16 -1.80
N ALA A 161 -6.05 10.89 -1.75
CA ALA A 161 -6.02 12.31 -2.08
C ALA A 161 -6.34 12.57 -3.57
N ALA A 162 -5.70 11.85 -4.49
CA ALA A 162 -5.91 12.02 -5.93
C ALA A 162 -7.32 11.66 -6.39
N MET A 163 -7.94 10.67 -5.76
CA MET A 163 -9.29 10.19 -6.05
C MET A 163 -10.38 10.91 -5.23
N HIS A 164 -10.02 11.85 -4.35
CA HIS A 164 -10.94 12.51 -3.41
C HIS A 164 -11.77 11.49 -2.62
N ALA A 165 -11.12 10.45 -2.09
CA ALA A 165 -11.79 9.40 -1.34
C ALA A 165 -12.41 9.94 -0.05
N ASP A 166 -13.60 9.41 0.29
CA ASP A 166 -14.29 9.75 1.54
C ASP A 166 -13.53 9.23 2.78
N LYS A 167 -12.77 8.12 2.61
CA LYS A 167 -12.05 7.48 3.70
C LYS A 167 -10.79 6.76 3.20
N CYS A 168 -9.71 6.85 3.97
CA CYS A 168 -8.51 6.04 3.80
C CYS A 168 -8.26 5.23 5.08
N GLU A 169 -8.28 3.91 4.97
CA GLU A 169 -8.07 2.98 6.08
C GLU A 169 -6.74 2.26 5.93
N ILE A 170 -5.88 2.39 6.94
CA ILE A 170 -4.59 1.69 6.98
C ILE A 170 -4.67 0.58 8.02
N TYR A 171 -4.67 -0.66 7.55
CA TYR A 171 -4.63 -1.86 8.37
C TYR A 171 -3.17 -2.25 8.62
N THR A 172 -2.85 -2.42 9.88
CA THR A 172 -1.49 -2.74 10.35
C THR A 172 -1.56 -3.79 11.46
N ASP A 173 -0.41 -4.26 11.91
CA ASP A 173 -0.25 -5.23 12.99
C ASP A 173 -0.29 -4.62 14.40
N VAL A 174 -0.48 -3.29 14.49
CA VAL A 174 -0.72 -2.58 15.75
C VAL A 174 -2.17 -2.10 15.82
N ASP A 175 -2.71 -2.03 17.02
CA ASP A 175 -4.12 -1.72 17.27
C ASP A 175 -4.43 -0.21 17.34
N GLY A 176 -3.44 0.65 17.10
CA GLY A 176 -3.63 2.09 16.99
C GLY A 176 -2.40 2.91 17.39
N VAL A 177 -2.60 4.22 17.43
CA VAL A 177 -1.63 5.20 17.92
C VAL A 177 -1.80 5.39 19.42
N TYR A 178 -0.70 5.43 20.15
CA TYR A 178 -0.68 5.60 21.60
C TYR A 178 0.09 6.85 22.00
N THR A 179 -0.19 7.36 23.19
CA THR A 179 0.54 8.51 23.78
C THR A 179 2.01 8.22 24.06
N ALA A 180 2.39 6.95 24.15
CA ALA A 180 3.76 6.44 24.25
C ALA A 180 3.75 4.96 23.87
N ASP A 181 4.90 4.32 23.71
CA ASP A 181 4.97 2.87 23.46
C ASP A 181 4.43 2.09 24.68
N PRO A 182 3.29 1.37 24.54
CA PRO A 182 2.68 0.66 25.67
C PRO A 182 3.56 -0.47 26.23
N ARG A 183 4.55 -0.95 25.46
CA ARG A 183 5.53 -1.94 25.92
C ARG A 183 6.55 -1.35 26.88
N VAL A 184 6.76 -0.04 26.84
CA VAL A 184 7.72 0.70 27.67
C VAL A 184 7.01 1.49 28.76
N VAL A 185 5.86 2.08 28.45
CA VAL A 185 5.08 2.92 29.36
C VAL A 185 3.74 2.24 29.65
N PRO A 186 3.58 1.55 30.82
CA PRO A 186 2.37 0.80 31.13
C PRO A 186 1.07 1.63 31.16
N ASN A 187 1.17 2.94 31.38
CA ASN A 187 0.04 3.87 31.41
C ASN A 187 -0.21 4.58 30.07
N ALA A 188 0.42 4.12 28.98
CA ALA A 188 0.16 4.65 27.66
C ALA A 188 -1.31 4.44 27.28
N ARG A 189 -1.94 5.47 26.73
CA ARG A 189 -3.34 5.45 26.33
C ARG A 189 -3.44 5.48 24.80
N LYS A 190 -4.36 4.69 24.27
CA LYS A 190 -4.71 4.76 22.85
C LYS A 190 -5.36 6.11 22.55
N ILE A 191 -4.97 6.68 21.42
CA ILE A 191 -5.48 7.95 20.92
C ILE A 191 -6.59 7.61 19.91
N GLU A 192 -7.83 8.03 20.22
CA GLU A 192 -8.99 7.75 19.36
C GLU A 192 -9.01 8.67 18.12
N GLU A 193 -8.64 9.94 18.31
CA GLU A 193 -8.57 10.93 17.25
C GLU A 193 -7.29 11.75 17.40
N ILE A 194 -6.61 12.05 16.32
CA ILE A 194 -5.38 12.84 16.29
C ILE A 194 -5.40 13.71 15.04
N THR A 195 -4.90 14.93 15.13
CA THR A 195 -4.75 15.82 13.98
C THR A 195 -3.57 15.39 13.09
N TYR A 196 -3.57 15.82 11.83
CA TYR A 196 -2.44 15.54 10.93
C TYR A 196 -1.12 16.13 11.45
N ASP A 197 -1.15 17.35 12.02
CA ASP A 197 0.03 18.01 12.56
C ASP A 197 0.61 17.24 13.76
N GLU A 198 -0.24 16.80 14.69
CA GLU A 198 0.18 15.97 15.82
C GLU A 198 0.71 14.61 15.39
N MET A 199 0.06 13.97 14.38
CA MET A 199 0.53 12.70 13.84
C MET A 199 1.87 12.85 13.13
N LEU A 200 2.09 13.94 12.41
CA LEU A 200 3.35 14.26 11.74
C LEU A 200 4.49 14.45 12.77
N GLU A 201 4.21 15.13 13.87
CA GLU A 201 5.16 15.30 14.97
C GLU A 201 5.53 13.95 15.60
N LEU A 202 4.52 13.11 15.91
CA LEU A 202 4.74 11.77 16.43
C LEU A 202 5.55 10.89 15.47
N ALA A 203 5.21 10.88 14.18
CA ALA A 203 5.92 10.12 13.17
C ALA A 203 7.38 10.59 13.00
N THR A 204 7.63 11.88 13.07
CA THR A 204 8.95 12.50 12.98
C THR A 204 9.79 12.21 14.23
N SER A 205 9.15 12.16 15.40
CA SER A 205 9.76 11.84 16.68
C SER A 205 10.01 10.33 16.90
N GLY A 206 9.66 9.49 15.92
CA GLY A 206 9.99 8.06 15.92
C GLY A 206 8.84 7.10 16.24
N ALA A 207 7.60 7.57 16.30
CA ALA A 207 6.45 6.68 16.35
C ALA A 207 6.36 5.87 15.05
N LYS A 208 6.39 4.52 15.15
CA LYS A 208 6.52 3.62 14.00
C LYS A 208 5.18 3.18 13.39
N VAL A 209 4.06 3.81 13.75
CA VAL A 209 2.73 3.43 13.26
C VAL A 209 2.53 3.87 11.81
N LEU A 210 2.85 5.13 11.51
CA LEU A 210 2.84 5.68 10.16
C LEU A 210 4.20 6.33 9.86
N HIS A 211 4.62 6.24 8.60
CA HIS A 211 5.78 6.99 8.14
C HIS A 211 5.38 8.45 7.89
N ASN A 212 6.26 9.43 8.25
CA ASN A 212 5.98 10.86 8.08
C ASN A 212 5.49 11.24 6.67
N ARG A 213 6.04 10.61 5.62
CA ARG A 213 5.60 10.83 4.23
C ARG A 213 4.16 10.44 3.94
N SER A 214 3.53 9.66 4.81
CA SER A 214 2.12 9.28 4.66
C SER A 214 1.20 10.27 5.37
N VAL A 215 1.77 11.18 6.17
CA VAL A 215 1.03 12.21 6.92
C VAL A 215 1.15 13.58 6.24
N GLU A 216 2.31 13.87 5.59
CA GLU A 216 2.52 15.06 4.75
C GLU A 216 1.54 15.07 3.54
#